data_ebda58a2a9efe772e9ed2732bf1e30aa
#
_entry.id   ebda58a2a9efe772e9ed2732bf1e30aa
#
_cell.length_a   1.000
_cell.length_b   1.000
_cell.length_c   1.000
_cell.angle_alpha   90.00
_cell.angle_beta   90.00
_cell.angle_gamma   90.00
#
_symmetry.space_group_name_H-M   'P 1'
#
loop_
_entity.id
_entity.type
_entity.pdbx_description
1 polymer ?
#
loop_
_entity_poly.entity_id
_entity_poly.type
_entity_poly.pdbx_seq_one_letter_code
_entity_poly.pdbx_strand_id
1 'polypeptide(L)'
;MIGPSEELQTDKDRLRQLREALHGAFRSLGHDKCGDWCLLGSRGHIYRDGSGWLLYVRCRSGMHWTWTKKRLAFCRLTQDGDDEGCLHLDRLPSAAEADEIRRVIGLHQTTPPRGVSARHMPRISFHL
;
A
#
# COMPACT_ATOMS: atom_id res chain seq x y z
N MET A 1 -23.23 2.62 -19.23
CA MET A 1 -22.11 3.56 -19.03
C MET A 1 -22.08 4.02 -17.59
N ILE A 2 -20.90 3.99 -16.98
CA ILE A 2 -20.72 4.43 -15.61
C ILE A 2 -20.50 5.94 -15.59
N GLY A 3 -21.23 6.65 -14.73
CA GLY A 3 -21.04 8.08 -14.55
C GLY A 3 -19.85 8.40 -13.66
N PRO A 4 -19.38 9.67 -13.65
CA PRO A 4 -18.21 10.06 -12.82
C PRO A 4 -18.36 9.72 -11.34
N SER A 5 -19.54 9.88 -10.77
CA SER A 5 -19.80 9.55 -9.37
C SER A 5 -19.62 8.06 -9.09
N GLU A 6 -20.06 7.23 -10.03
CA GLU A 6 -19.94 5.78 -9.90
C GLU A 6 -18.51 5.32 -10.06
N GLU A 7 -17.75 5.97 -10.95
CA GLU A 7 -16.32 5.67 -11.10
C GLU A 7 -15.54 6.00 -9.83
N LEU A 8 -15.83 7.14 -9.22
CA LEU A 8 -15.19 7.53 -7.97
C LEU A 8 -15.53 6.56 -6.85
N GLN A 9 -16.78 6.11 -6.79
CA GLN A 9 -17.18 5.14 -5.78
C GLN A 9 -16.50 3.79 -6.00
N THR A 10 -16.38 3.36 -7.24
CA THR A 10 -15.68 2.12 -7.59
C THR A 10 -14.22 2.19 -7.22
N ASP A 11 -13.56 3.31 -7.51
CA ASP A 11 -12.15 3.50 -7.13
C ASP A 11 -11.98 3.43 -5.62
N LYS A 12 -12.85 4.08 -4.88
CA LYS A 12 -12.83 4.07 -3.42
C LYS A 12 -13.03 2.64 -2.89
N ASP A 13 -13.98 1.91 -3.46
CA ASP A 13 -14.26 0.54 -3.03
C ASP A 13 -13.08 -0.39 -3.31
N ARG A 14 -12.43 -0.24 -4.46
CA ARG A 14 -11.25 -1.03 -4.80
C ARG A 14 -10.07 -0.69 -3.89
N LEU A 15 -9.91 0.57 -3.54
CA LEU A 15 -8.88 0.99 -2.58
C LEU A 15 -9.15 0.43 -1.19
N ARG A 16 -10.41 0.40 -0.77
CA ARG A 16 -10.79 -0.24 0.51
C ARG A 16 -10.45 -1.72 0.51
N GLN A 17 -10.72 -2.40 -0.59
CA GLN A 17 -10.43 -3.82 -0.73
C GLN A 17 -8.94 -4.07 -0.54
N LEU A 18 -8.10 -3.27 -1.18
CA LEU A 18 -6.65 -3.38 -1.01
C LEU A 18 -6.23 -3.03 0.41
N ARG A 19 -6.78 -1.95 0.98
CA ARG A 19 -6.46 -1.56 2.35
C ARG A 19 -6.73 -2.71 3.32
N GLU A 20 -7.85 -3.41 3.16
CA GLU A 20 -8.19 -4.56 4.00
C GLU A 20 -7.18 -5.69 3.82
N ALA A 21 -6.80 -5.98 2.58
CA ALA A 21 -5.80 -7.00 2.29
C ALA A 21 -4.43 -6.63 2.89
N LEU A 22 -4.14 -5.34 2.99
CA LEU A 22 -2.89 -4.85 3.58
C LEU A 22 -2.97 -4.67 5.09
N HIS A 23 -4.13 -4.90 5.70
CA HIS A 23 -4.38 -4.59 7.12
C HIS A 23 -4.06 -3.14 7.45
N GLY A 24 -4.34 -2.24 6.51
CA GLY A 24 -4.10 -0.82 6.68
C GLY A 24 -5.12 -0.17 7.61
N ALA A 25 -4.69 0.86 8.34
CA ALA A 25 -5.57 1.62 9.20
C ALA A 25 -6.66 2.32 8.38
N PHE A 26 -7.82 2.51 8.99
CA PHE A 26 -8.97 3.14 8.35
C PHE A 26 -8.60 4.49 7.73
N ARG A 27 -7.81 5.28 8.45
CA ARG A 27 -7.38 6.61 8.01
C ARG A 27 -6.41 6.61 6.82
N SER A 28 -5.92 5.43 6.40
CA SER A 28 -5.02 5.35 5.24
C SER A 28 -5.73 5.73 3.95
N LEU A 29 -7.05 5.55 3.87
CA LEU A 29 -7.83 5.93 2.70
C LEU A 29 -8.14 7.42 2.77
N GLY A 30 -7.64 8.18 1.82
CA GLY A 30 -7.83 9.63 1.80
C GLY A 30 -7.60 10.19 0.41
N HIS A 31 -7.35 11.51 0.34
CA HIS A 31 -7.10 12.21 -0.90
C HIS A 31 -5.67 12.73 -0.93
N ASP A 32 -5.07 12.74 -2.11
CA ASP A 32 -3.79 13.41 -2.31
C ASP A 32 -4.01 14.91 -2.51
N LYS A 33 -2.94 15.63 -2.84
CA LYS A 33 -3.01 17.08 -3.04
C LYS A 33 -3.89 17.50 -4.21
N CYS A 34 -4.07 16.61 -5.17
CA CYS A 34 -4.91 16.86 -6.35
C CYS A 34 -6.36 16.46 -6.13
N GLY A 35 -6.68 15.88 -4.98
CA GLY A 35 -8.02 15.45 -4.64
C GLY A 35 -8.36 14.04 -5.08
N ASP A 36 -7.39 13.28 -5.57
CA ASP A 36 -7.61 11.89 -5.98
C ASP A 36 -7.59 10.95 -4.79
N TRP A 37 -8.52 10.02 -4.77
CA TRP A 37 -8.56 8.97 -3.75
C TRP A 37 -7.32 8.10 -3.84
N CYS A 38 -6.72 7.80 -2.70
CA CYS A 38 -5.54 6.93 -2.62
C CYS A 38 -5.38 6.37 -1.21
N LEU A 39 -4.50 5.38 -1.09
CA LEU A 39 -4.03 4.95 0.23
C LEU A 39 -2.76 5.74 0.52
N LEU A 40 -2.74 6.39 1.67
CA LEU A 40 -1.67 7.29 2.07
C LEU A 40 -0.67 6.58 2.98
N GLY A 41 0.58 6.57 2.59
CA GLY A 41 1.67 6.07 3.41
C GLY A 41 2.71 7.15 3.61
N SER A 42 3.65 6.90 4.52
CA SER A 42 4.69 7.86 4.85
C SER A 42 5.76 7.98 3.75
N ARG A 43 5.88 6.95 2.91
CA ARG A 43 6.89 6.93 1.84
C ARG A 43 6.30 6.72 0.46
N GLY A 44 4.99 6.74 0.33
CA GLY A 44 4.35 6.56 -0.96
C GLY A 44 2.84 6.53 -0.86
N HIS A 45 2.23 6.32 -2.00
CA HIS A 45 0.77 6.29 -2.14
C HIS A 45 0.38 5.13 -3.03
N ILE A 46 -0.85 4.68 -2.88
CA ILE A 46 -1.40 3.64 -3.75
C ILE A 46 -2.67 4.17 -4.38
N TYR A 47 -2.73 4.15 -5.71
CA TYR A 47 -3.86 4.59 -6.49
C TYR A 47 -4.55 3.42 -7.16
N ARG A 48 -5.82 3.59 -7.52
CA ARG A 48 -6.49 2.68 -8.42
C ARG A 48 -5.92 2.86 -9.82
N ASP A 49 -5.66 1.76 -10.53
CA ASP A 49 -5.14 1.82 -11.89
C ASP A 49 -5.69 0.65 -12.70
N GLY A 50 -6.68 0.92 -13.53
CA GLY A 50 -7.35 -0.11 -14.30
C GLY A 50 -8.02 -1.13 -13.39
N SER A 51 -7.73 -2.40 -13.60
CA SER A 51 -8.26 -3.47 -12.76
C SER A 51 -7.42 -3.71 -11.50
N GLY A 52 -6.27 -3.03 -11.39
CA GLY A 52 -5.36 -3.19 -10.27
C GLY A 52 -5.07 -1.88 -9.57
N TRP A 53 -3.85 -1.75 -9.09
CA TRP A 53 -3.42 -0.59 -8.31
C TRP A 53 -2.03 -0.15 -8.74
N LEU A 54 -1.75 1.13 -8.57
CA LEU A 54 -0.44 1.72 -8.86
C LEU A 54 0.20 2.16 -7.54
N LEU A 55 1.37 1.61 -7.25
CA LEU A 55 2.15 1.97 -6.08
C LEU A 55 3.19 3.00 -6.49
N TYR A 56 3.09 4.21 -5.96
CA TYR A 56 4.13 5.22 -6.08
C TYR A 56 4.99 5.15 -4.84
N VAL A 57 6.30 4.98 -5.01
CA VAL A 57 7.25 4.83 -3.90
C VAL A 57 8.37 5.84 -4.07
N ARG A 58 8.71 6.51 -2.98
CA ARG A 58 9.84 7.42 -2.93
C ARG A 58 10.83 6.93 -1.87
N CYS A 59 12.10 6.80 -2.26
CA CYS A 59 13.15 6.27 -1.41
C CYS A 59 14.18 7.34 -1.09
N ARG A 60 15.02 7.06 -0.09
CA ARG A 60 16.07 8.00 0.34
C ARG A 60 17.24 8.08 -0.62
N SER A 61 17.45 7.02 -1.40
CA SER A 61 18.59 6.90 -2.30
C SER A 61 18.28 5.94 -3.42
N GLY A 62 19.12 5.98 -4.44
CA GLY A 62 19.02 5.03 -5.55
C GLY A 62 19.25 3.59 -5.11
N MET A 63 20.13 3.36 -4.16
CA MET A 63 20.37 2.03 -3.60
C MET A 63 19.13 1.51 -2.90
N HIS A 64 18.49 2.34 -2.10
CA HIS A 64 17.24 1.98 -1.42
C HIS A 64 16.15 1.66 -2.42
N TRP A 65 16.06 2.43 -3.50
CA TRP A 65 15.10 2.18 -4.58
C TRP A 65 15.37 0.83 -5.25
N THR A 66 16.64 0.51 -5.50
CA THR A 66 17.02 -0.79 -6.07
C THR A 66 16.56 -1.94 -5.17
N TRP A 67 16.77 -1.82 -3.86
CA TRP A 67 16.30 -2.81 -2.88
C TRP A 67 14.78 -2.94 -2.89
N THR A 68 14.10 -1.81 -2.95
CA THR A 68 12.64 -1.76 -2.98
C THR A 68 12.08 -2.49 -4.19
N LYS A 69 12.64 -2.26 -5.36
CA LYS A 69 12.21 -2.95 -6.58
C LYS A 69 12.34 -4.47 -6.44
N LYS A 70 13.39 -4.93 -5.79
CA LYS A 70 13.59 -6.37 -5.55
C LYS A 70 12.52 -6.92 -4.60
N ARG A 71 12.19 -6.18 -3.55
CA ARG A 71 11.16 -6.60 -2.60
C ARG A 71 9.77 -6.65 -3.24
N LEU A 72 9.51 -5.78 -4.19
CA LEU A 72 8.23 -5.70 -4.89
C LEU A 72 8.29 -6.36 -6.27
N ALA A 73 9.11 -7.40 -6.44
CA ALA A 73 9.29 -8.08 -7.72
C ALA A 73 8.00 -8.73 -8.24
N PHE A 74 7.01 -8.95 -7.39
CA PHE A 74 5.69 -9.45 -7.78
C PHE A 74 4.83 -8.37 -8.43
N CYS A 75 5.27 -7.11 -8.40
CA CYS A 75 4.63 -6.00 -9.08
C CYS A 75 5.33 -5.73 -10.42
N ARG A 76 4.60 -5.12 -11.35
CA ARG A 76 5.17 -4.76 -12.65
C ARG A 76 5.69 -3.32 -12.59
N LEU A 77 6.98 -3.15 -12.83
CA LEU A 77 7.61 -1.83 -12.83
C LEU A 77 7.10 -1.02 -14.01
N THR A 78 6.54 0.16 -13.77
CA THR A 78 5.99 1.03 -14.80
C THR A 78 6.74 2.34 -14.96
N GLN A 79 7.35 2.84 -13.88
CA GLN A 79 8.23 4.00 -13.95
C GLN A 79 9.43 3.75 -13.05
N ASP A 80 10.61 4.05 -13.56
CA ASP A 80 11.88 3.76 -12.88
C ASP A 80 12.74 5.01 -12.88
N GLY A 81 12.64 5.79 -11.81
CA GLY A 81 13.49 6.97 -11.63
C GLY A 81 14.75 6.64 -10.85
N ASP A 82 15.47 7.67 -10.43
CA ASP A 82 16.74 7.48 -9.71
C ASP A 82 16.52 6.95 -8.29
N ASP A 83 15.55 7.51 -7.59
CA ASP A 83 15.25 7.15 -6.19
C ASP A 83 13.77 7.00 -5.94
N GLU A 84 12.96 6.98 -6.99
CA GLU A 84 11.52 6.81 -6.89
C GLU A 84 10.98 6.20 -8.16
N GLY A 85 9.77 5.67 -8.09
CA GLY A 85 9.12 5.10 -9.25
C GLY A 85 7.74 4.56 -8.94
N CYS A 86 7.18 3.90 -9.93
CA CYS A 86 5.84 3.33 -9.84
C CYS A 86 5.86 1.85 -10.21
N LEU A 87 5.06 1.08 -9.48
CA LEU A 87 4.90 -0.35 -9.73
C LEU A 87 3.40 -0.67 -9.75
N HIS A 88 3.01 -1.52 -10.69
CA HIS A 88 1.61 -1.91 -10.85
C HIS A 88 1.36 -3.26 -10.18
N LEU A 89 0.33 -3.31 -9.33
CA LEU A 89 -0.11 -4.52 -8.67
C LEU A 89 -1.38 -5.00 -9.38
N ASP A 90 -1.30 -6.17 -10.01
CA ASP A 90 -2.40 -6.66 -10.87
C ASP A 90 -3.49 -7.40 -10.11
N ARG A 91 -3.20 -7.87 -8.91
CA ARG A 91 -4.11 -8.69 -8.11
C ARG A 91 -3.93 -8.36 -6.63
N LEU A 92 -4.86 -8.82 -5.82
CA LEU A 92 -4.70 -8.68 -4.37
C LEU A 92 -3.45 -9.46 -3.91
N PRO A 93 -2.67 -8.89 -2.99
CA PRO A 93 -1.42 -9.50 -2.56
C PRO A 93 -1.66 -10.66 -1.60
N SER A 94 -0.71 -11.59 -1.58
CA SER A 94 -0.65 -12.60 -0.53
C SER A 94 -0.26 -11.94 0.81
N ALA A 95 -0.32 -12.70 1.90
CA ALA A 95 0.06 -12.17 3.22
C ALA A 95 1.51 -11.67 3.24
N ALA A 96 2.43 -12.45 2.64
CA ALA A 96 3.84 -12.06 2.58
C ALA A 96 4.05 -10.82 1.70
N GLU A 97 3.35 -10.77 0.56
CA GLU A 97 3.41 -9.63 -0.34
C GLU A 97 2.83 -8.38 0.32
N ALA A 98 1.75 -8.54 1.07
CA ALA A 98 1.13 -7.44 1.81
C ALA A 98 2.11 -6.84 2.83
N ASP A 99 2.87 -7.68 3.53
CA ASP A 99 3.90 -7.21 4.46
C ASP A 99 4.93 -6.33 3.77
N GLU A 100 5.39 -6.75 2.58
CA GLU A 100 6.37 -5.98 1.84
C GLU A 100 5.80 -4.64 1.38
N ILE A 101 4.56 -4.63 0.89
CA ILE A 101 3.90 -3.39 0.47
C ILE A 101 3.77 -2.43 1.65
N ARG A 102 3.30 -2.91 2.80
CA ARG A 102 3.15 -2.06 3.99
C ARG A 102 4.45 -1.38 4.39
N ARG A 103 5.54 -2.15 4.39
CA ARG A 103 6.86 -1.63 4.78
C ARG A 103 7.35 -0.58 3.80
N VAL A 104 7.22 -0.87 2.50
CA VAL A 104 7.73 -0.01 1.44
C VAL A 104 6.96 1.31 1.39
N ILE A 105 5.64 1.24 1.42
CA ILE A 105 4.77 2.43 1.35
C ILE A 105 4.76 3.18 2.69
N GLY A 106 5.01 2.48 3.78
CA GLY A 106 4.89 3.09 5.11
C GLY A 106 3.45 3.25 5.54
N LEU A 107 2.61 2.28 5.22
CA LEU A 107 1.20 2.32 5.54
C LEU A 107 0.98 2.02 7.02
N HIS A 108 0.13 2.81 7.66
CA HIS A 108 -0.24 2.54 9.05
C HIS A 108 -1.08 1.28 9.12
N GLN A 109 -0.75 0.41 10.07
CA GLN A 109 -1.49 -0.83 10.27
C GLN A 109 -2.68 -0.61 11.21
N THR A 110 -3.68 -1.49 11.06
CA THR A 110 -4.78 -1.56 12.00
C THR A 110 -4.25 -2.02 13.34
N THR A 111 -4.61 -1.32 14.41
CA THR A 111 -4.27 -1.73 15.76
C THR A 111 -5.03 -3.02 16.10
N PRO A 112 -4.36 -4.06 16.58
CA PRO A 112 -5.06 -5.27 16.99
C PRO A 112 -6.06 -4.98 18.11
N PRO A 113 -7.17 -5.72 18.19
CA PRO A 113 -8.10 -5.56 19.29
C PRO A 113 -7.42 -5.81 20.64
N ARG A 114 -7.88 -5.11 21.65
CA ARG A 114 -7.38 -5.29 23.01
C ARG A 114 -7.61 -6.74 23.45
N GLY A 115 -6.60 -7.35 24.08
CA GLY A 115 -6.68 -8.73 24.52
C GLY A 115 -6.19 -9.72 23.50
N VAL A 116 -6.01 -9.33 22.26
CA VAL A 116 -5.34 -10.15 21.27
C VAL A 116 -3.86 -9.81 21.42
N SER A 117 -3.12 -10.71 22.03
CA SER A 117 -1.73 -10.47 22.28
C SER A 117 -0.96 -10.40 20.98
N ALA A 118 -0.42 -9.30 20.79
CA ALA A 118 0.54 -9.18 19.74
C ALA A 118 1.85 -9.77 20.19
N ARG A 119 1.32 -10.01 21.45
CA ARG A 119 2.04 -10.35 22.02
C ARG A 119 2.30 -11.33 21.73
N HIS A 120 1.60 -11.08 21.64
CA HIS A 120 1.61 -11.47 21.80
C HIS A 120 1.99 -11.64 21.09
N MET A 121 2.13 -11.61 20.84
CA MET A 121 2.49 -11.52 20.52
C MET A 121 3.30 -11.61 20.48
N PRO A 122 3.54 -11.73 21.02
CA PRO A 122 4.21 -11.63 21.22
C PRO A 122 5.13 -11.50 21.22
N ARG A 123 5.47 -11.38 21.26
CA ARG A 123 5.97 -11.09 21.64
C ARG A 123 6.71 -11.24 21.58
N ILE A 124 6.83 -10.93 21.45
CA ILE A 124 7.04 -10.87 21.79
C ILE A 124 7.88 -10.82 21.83
N SER A 125 8.03 -10.62 21.63
CA SER A 125 8.24 -10.45 22.06
C SER A 125 9.05 -10.21 22.04
N PHE A 126 9.07 -9.85 21.88
CA PHE A 126 9.16 -9.50 22.36
C PHE A 126 9.77 -9.51 22.51
N HIS A 127 9.89 -9.18 22.33
CA HIS A 127 9.95 -8.98 22.95
C HIS A 127 10.41 -9.07 22.90
N LEU A 128 10.49 -8.94 22.75
CA LEU A 128 10.39 -8.91 23.10
C LEU A 128 10.79 -8.99 23.23
#